data_eb03f7cfcc055d2199946483c2f3b2e1
#
_entry.id   eb03f7cfcc055d2199946483c2f3b2e1
#
_cell.length_a   1.000
_cell.length_b   1.000
_cell.length_c   1.000
_cell.angle_alpha   90.00
_cell.angle_beta   90.00
_cell.angle_gamma   90.00
#
_symmetry.space_group_name_H-M   'P 1'
#
loop_
_entity.id
_entity.type
_entity.pdbx_description
1 polymer ?
#
loop_
_entity_poly.entity_id
_entity_poly.type
_entity_poly.pdbx_seq_one_letter_code
_entity_poly.pdbx_strand_id
1 'polypeptide(L)'
;MRKVYCDHAATTRCHPEVAKLMYEYLVNDFGNPSSVHGFGRRARKGVEEARQQVADLIGCRPGELFFTSGGTEADNWALRGSLYANRAKGNHLILTPYEHHAVLDMAEALAREGFEVTLLDLEPETGLVSREALLKAMRPETVLISIMMVNNEIGTIQDIAGLCAAAKERDPKVIFHTDAVQAAGYIPLDVKQLGVDLMTISSHKIYGPKGVGALYVKKGFRFGSVQVGGGQERKMRAGTENVPGIIGFGKAAELARAEMERRVQHARAMRDLFLRGVLSIEGVRLNGIDPFKHPEQRHPGNANISVERIEGEAMLLRLDMAGIAASSGSACTSGSLEPSHVLMAVGCSREVAQSSLRFSFGEENTPEDIEYVVAEFRKSVEFLRKLAPTGR
;
A
#
# COMPACT_ATOMS: atom_id res chain seq x y z
N MET A 1 14.51 -26.40 -10.45
CA MET A 1 14.87 -24.95 -10.41
C MET A 1 14.33 -24.38 -9.10
N ARG A 2 15.14 -23.67 -8.33
CA ARG A 2 14.71 -22.99 -7.09
C ARG A 2 13.74 -21.87 -7.47
N LYS A 3 12.65 -21.68 -6.69
CA LYS A 3 11.69 -20.59 -6.89
C LYS A 3 11.74 -19.69 -5.66
N VAL A 4 11.99 -18.41 -5.86
CA VAL A 4 12.06 -17.41 -4.79
C VAL A 4 11.14 -16.25 -5.12
N TYR A 5 10.19 -15.97 -4.24
CA TYR A 5 9.25 -14.87 -4.39
C TYR A 5 9.73 -13.64 -3.62
N CYS A 6 10.13 -12.60 -4.35
CA CYS A 6 10.62 -11.32 -3.81
C CYS A 6 9.73 -10.15 -4.24
N ASP A 7 8.41 -10.35 -4.34
CA ASP A 7 7.45 -9.32 -4.79
C ASP A 7 6.23 -9.17 -3.85
N HIS A 8 6.50 -9.22 -2.54
CA HIS A 8 5.47 -9.11 -1.50
C HIS A 8 4.74 -7.76 -1.51
N ALA A 9 5.37 -6.70 -2.01
CA ALA A 9 4.72 -5.40 -2.19
C ALA A 9 3.64 -5.40 -3.29
N ALA A 10 3.71 -6.31 -4.28
CA ALA A 10 2.65 -6.49 -5.26
C ALA A 10 1.48 -7.27 -4.67
N THR A 11 1.74 -8.40 -4.04
CA THR A 11 0.75 -9.22 -3.31
C THR A 11 1.45 -10.23 -2.43
N THR A 12 0.78 -10.73 -1.40
CA THR A 12 1.29 -11.84 -0.60
C THR A 12 0.50 -13.13 -0.87
N ARG A 13 1.12 -14.27 -0.53
CA ARG A 13 0.43 -15.56 -0.47
C ARG A 13 -0.62 -15.52 0.65
N CYS A 14 -1.80 -16.09 0.40
CA CYS A 14 -2.77 -16.26 1.47
C CYS A 14 -2.24 -17.23 2.52
N HIS A 15 -2.29 -16.85 3.80
CA HIS A 15 -1.83 -17.70 4.90
C HIS A 15 -2.69 -18.98 4.98
N PRO A 16 -2.10 -20.17 5.24
CA PRO A 16 -2.84 -21.43 5.27
C PRO A 16 -4.03 -21.45 6.23
N GLU A 17 -3.89 -20.89 7.44
CA GLU A 17 -5.00 -20.77 8.40
C GLU A 17 -6.13 -19.87 7.88
N VAL A 18 -5.78 -18.78 7.19
CA VAL A 18 -6.74 -17.89 6.55
C VAL A 18 -7.52 -18.64 5.47
N ALA A 19 -6.81 -19.33 4.58
CA ALA A 19 -7.42 -20.11 3.50
C ALA A 19 -8.34 -21.23 4.03
N LYS A 20 -7.92 -21.91 5.09
CA LYS A 20 -8.73 -22.95 5.76
C LYS A 20 -10.02 -22.37 6.33
N LEU A 21 -9.93 -21.24 7.03
CA LEU A 21 -11.11 -20.57 7.60
C LEU A 21 -12.06 -20.06 6.51
N MET A 22 -11.53 -19.52 5.42
CA MET A 22 -12.33 -19.11 4.25
C MET A 22 -13.08 -20.28 3.64
N TYR A 23 -12.44 -21.44 3.53
CA TYR A 23 -13.08 -22.65 3.01
C TYR A 23 -14.33 -23.05 3.82
N GLU A 24 -14.27 -22.95 5.16
CA GLU A 24 -15.43 -23.23 6.03
C GLU A 24 -16.62 -22.31 5.70
N TYR A 25 -16.37 -21.03 5.47
CA TYR A 25 -17.40 -20.06 5.12
C TYR A 25 -17.84 -20.10 3.64
N LEU A 26 -17.08 -20.75 2.78
CA LEU A 26 -17.50 -21.03 1.40
C LEU A 26 -18.45 -22.25 1.32
N VAL A 27 -18.23 -23.27 2.16
CA VAL A 27 -18.88 -24.58 2.00
C VAL A 27 -19.91 -24.86 3.09
N ASN A 28 -19.58 -24.56 4.37
CA ASN A 28 -20.40 -24.94 5.52
C ASN A 28 -21.23 -23.77 6.08
N ASP A 29 -20.63 -22.60 6.25
CA ASP A 29 -21.29 -21.41 6.84
C ASP A 29 -21.60 -20.32 5.78
N PHE A 30 -22.08 -20.77 4.61
CA PHE A 30 -22.31 -19.98 3.38
C PHE A 30 -23.50 -19.00 3.44
N GLY A 31 -24.14 -18.82 4.58
CA GLY A 31 -25.37 -18.03 4.72
C GLY A 31 -25.18 -16.55 4.35
N ASN A 32 -26.26 -15.94 3.83
CA ASN A 32 -26.28 -14.49 3.63
C ASN A 32 -26.42 -13.78 4.99
N PRO A 33 -25.49 -12.87 5.37
CA PRO A 33 -25.54 -12.17 6.67
C PRO A 33 -26.83 -11.33 6.91
N SER A 34 -27.57 -10.99 5.85
CA SER A 34 -28.81 -10.26 5.95
C SER A 34 -30.02 -11.16 6.29
N SER A 35 -29.87 -12.49 6.23
CA SER A 35 -30.96 -13.44 6.49
C SER A 35 -31.16 -13.70 7.98
N VAL A 36 -32.43 -13.79 8.39
CA VAL A 36 -32.81 -13.94 9.82
C VAL A 36 -32.67 -15.38 10.35
N HIS A 37 -32.55 -16.37 9.46
CA HIS A 37 -32.43 -17.79 9.83
C HIS A 37 -31.00 -18.13 10.33
N GLY A 38 -30.81 -19.34 10.88
CA GLY A 38 -29.58 -19.80 11.51
C GLY A 38 -28.31 -19.65 10.66
N PHE A 39 -28.39 -19.97 9.35
CA PHE A 39 -27.27 -19.80 8.43
C PHE A 39 -26.84 -18.32 8.29
N GLY A 40 -27.81 -17.40 8.14
CA GLY A 40 -27.51 -15.98 8.07
C GLY A 40 -26.92 -15.42 9.36
N ARG A 41 -27.46 -15.84 10.52
CA ARG A 41 -26.92 -15.41 11.82
C ARG A 41 -25.46 -15.85 12.04
N ARG A 42 -25.08 -17.08 11.61
CA ARG A 42 -23.69 -17.55 11.68
C ARG A 42 -22.77 -16.69 10.81
N ALA A 43 -23.16 -16.47 9.57
CA ALA A 43 -22.42 -15.60 8.66
C ALA A 43 -22.28 -14.18 9.22
N ARG A 44 -23.35 -13.58 9.75
CA ARG A 44 -23.34 -12.26 10.40
C ARG A 44 -22.37 -12.22 11.57
N LYS A 45 -22.42 -13.22 12.44
CA LYS A 45 -21.50 -13.31 13.59
C LYS A 45 -20.04 -13.30 13.12
N GLY A 46 -19.70 -14.12 12.13
CA GLY A 46 -18.34 -14.16 11.58
C GLY A 46 -17.91 -12.81 10.97
N VAL A 47 -18.79 -12.14 10.21
CA VAL A 47 -18.50 -10.81 9.66
C VAL A 47 -18.22 -9.79 10.75
N GLU A 48 -18.98 -9.77 11.86
CA GLU A 48 -18.76 -8.82 12.94
C GLU A 48 -17.50 -9.17 13.77
N GLU A 49 -17.17 -10.45 13.95
CA GLU A 49 -15.90 -10.89 14.55
C GLU A 49 -14.70 -10.45 13.69
N ALA A 50 -14.76 -10.66 12.37
CA ALA A 50 -13.75 -10.19 11.45
C ALA A 50 -13.60 -8.66 11.45
N ARG A 51 -14.72 -7.94 11.54
CA ARG A 51 -14.72 -6.47 11.69
C ARG A 51 -13.99 -6.02 12.94
N GLN A 52 -14.19 -6.70 14.07
CA GLN A 52 -13.48 -6.40 15.30
C GLN A 52 -11.97 -6.66 15.14
N GLN A 53 -11.57 -7.79 14.54
CA GLN A 53 -10.16 -8.15 14.32
C GLN A 53 -9.44 -7.12 13.44
N VAL A 54 -10.08 -6.66 12.36
CA VAL A 54 -9.52 -5.61 11.49
C VAL A 54 -9.49 -4.25 12.21
N ALA A 55 -10.53 -3.92 12.98
CA ALA A 55 -10.56 -2.71 13.78
C ALA A 55 -9.45 -2.67 14.85
N ASP A 56 -9.17 -3.82 15.48
CA ASP A 56 -8.10 -3.96 16.47
C ASP A 56 -6.70 -3.78 15.85
N LEU A 57 -6.52 -4.13 14.57
CA LEU A 57 -5.25 -3.95 13.86
C LEU A 57 -4.90 -2.46 13.72
N ILE A 58 -5.90 -1.59 13.54
CA ILE A 58 -5.70 -0.15 13.31
C ILE A 58 -6.15 0.73 14.46
N GLY A 59 -6.56 0.17 15.60
CA GLY A 59 -6.95 0.90 16.81
C GLY A 59 -8.27 1.68 16.70
N CYS A 60 -9.17 1.32 15.76
CA CYS A 60 -10.47 1.97 15.59
C CYS A 60 -11.62 1.23 16.28
N ARG A 61 -12.83 1.80 16.27
CA ARG A 61 -14.04 1.11 16.67
C ARG A 61 -14.62 0.34 15.48
N PRO A 62 -15.20 -0.87 15.66
CA PRO A 62 -15.81 -1.62 14.56
C PRO A 62 -16.87 -0.84 13.77
N GLY A 63 -17.59 0.06 14.46
CA GLY A 63 -18.57 0.96 13.82
C GLY A 63 -17.99 2.05 12.92
N GLU A 64 -16.67 2.20 12.87
CA GLU A 64 -15.94 3.14 12.03
C GLU A 64 -15.24 2.45 10.84
N LEU A 65 -15.33 1.11 10.77
CA LEU A 65 -14.75 0.30 9.71
C LEU A 65 -15.81 -0.15 8.71
N PHE A 66 -15.51 -0.05 7.42
CA PHE A 66 -16.36 -0.48 6.30
C PHE A 66 -15.56 -1.38 5.38
N PHE A 67 -16.11 -2.55 5.04
CA PHE A 67 -15.47 -3.46 4.10
C PHE A 67 -15.69 -3.01 2.66
N THR A 68 -14.64 -3.17 1.85
CA THR A 68 -14.60 -2.86 0.43
C THR A 68 -14.08 -4.06 -0.35
N SER A 69 -14.03 -3.98 -1.68
CA SER A 69 -13.44 -5.03 -2.53
C SER A 69 -11.90 -4.98 -2.59
N GLY A 70 -11.27 -3.99 -1.97
CA GLY A 70 -9.82 -3.82 -1.95
C GLY A 70 -9.41 -2.37 -1.67
N GLY A 71 -8.10 -2.09 -1.68
CA GLY A 71 -7.56 -0.76 -1.46
C GLY A 71 -8.08 0.25 -2.48
N THR A 72 -8.12 -0.10 -3.76
CA THR A 72 -8.59 0.80 -4.83
C THR A 72 -10.01 1.31 -4.60
N GLU A 73 -10.96 0.44 -4.20
CA GLU A 73 -12.32 0.89 -3.88
C GLU A 73 -12.30 1.79 -2.64
N ALA A 74 -11.52 1.45 -1.63
CA ALA A 74 -11.43 2.22 -0.39
C ALA A 74 -10.86 3.63 -0.64
N ASP A 75 -9.77 3.76 -1.42
CA ASP A 75 -9.19 5.06 -1.79
C ASP A 75 -10.15 5.90 -2.62
N ASN A 76 -10.76 5.30 -3.65
CA ASN A 76 -11.74 5.98 -4.48
C ASN A 76 -12.91 6.49 -3.64
N TRP A 77 -13.40 5.66 -2.71
CA TRP A 77 -14.49 6.05 -1.81
C TRP A 77 -14.05 7.15 -0.83
N ALA A 78 -12.84 7.04 -0.27
CA ALA A 78 -12.28 8.06 0.62
C ALA A 78 -12.26 9.45 -0.04
N LEU A 79 -11.75 9.53 -1.28
CA LEU A 79 -11.65 10.80 -2.02
C LEU A 79 -13.03 11.29 -2.44
N ARG A 80 -13.77 10.49 -3.17
CA ARG A 80 -15.06 10.88 -3.75
C ARG A 80 -16.11 11.15 -2.67
N GLY A 81 -16.21 10.24 -1.69
CA GLY A 81 -17.16 10.37 -0.58
C GLY A 81 -16.94 11.61 0.28
N SER A 82 -15.69 11.99 0.48
CA SER A 82 -15.33 13.19 1.24
C SER A 82 -15.62 14.47 0.46
N LEU A 83 -15.15 14.57 -0.77
CA LEU A 83 -15.21 15.80 -1.58
C LEU A 83 -16.66 16.15 -1.93
N TYR A 84 -17.45 15.18 -2.40
CA TYR A 84 -18.86 15.43 -2.73
C TYR A 84 -19.71 15.80 -1.52
N ALA A 85 -19.53 15.12 -0.39
CA ALA A 85 -20.29 15.42 0.83
C ALA A 85 -19.94 16.78 1.44
N ASN A 86 -18.76 17.33 1.13
CA ASN A 86 -18.26 18.59 1.69
C ASN A 86 -18.07 19.69 0.64
N ARG A 87 -18.67 19.58 -0.54
CA ARG A 87 -18.54 20.55 -1.64
C ARG A 87 -18.94 21.98 -1.26
N ALA A 88 -19.79 22.15 -0.26
CA ALA A 88 -20.17 23.46 0.26
C ALA A 88 -19.03 24.15 1.03
N LYS A 89 -18.04 23.39 1.56
CA LYS A 89 -16.81 23.94 2.19
C LYS A 89 -15.81 24.41 1.14
N GLY A 90 -15.70 23.68 0.04
CA GLY A 90 -14.72 23.93 -1.02
C GLY A 90 -14.62 22.79 -2.02
N ASN A 91 -13.66 22.91 -2.93
CA ASN A 91 -13.42 21.95 -4.02
C ASN A 91 -11.97 21.54 -4.16
N HIS A 92 -11.13 21.82 -3.15
CA HIS A 92 -9.67 21.61 -3.25
C HIS A 92 -9.24 20.34 -2.54
N LEU A 93 -8.40 19.54 -3.24
CA LEU A 93 -7.74 18.31 -2.81
C LEU A 93 -6.23 18.47 -2.88
N ILE A 94 -5.53 18.06 -1.84
CA ILE A 94 -4.06 17.98 -1.80
C ILE A 94 -3.64 16.52 -1.72
N LEU A 95 -2.67 16.11 -2.54
CA LEU A 95 -2.06 14.78 -2.50
C LEU A 95 -0.59 14.83 -2.90
N THR A 96 0.10 13.70 -2.78
CA THR A 96 1.48 13.58 -3.26
C THR A 96 1.54 13.08 -4.70
N PRO A 97 2.56 13.45 -5.49
CA PRO A 97 2.70 13.00 -6.87
C PRO A 97 3.08 11.51 -6.98
N TYR A 98 3.40 10.85 -5.89
CA TYR A 98 3.81 9.44 -5.87
C TYR A 98 2.76 8.50 -5.23
N GLU A 99 1.52 8.95 -5.04
CA GLU A 99 0.42 8.09 -4.60
C GLU A 99 0.25 6.86 -5.51
N HIS A 100 -0.43 5.86 -4.99
CA HIS A 100 -0.90 4.75 -5.83
C HIS A 100 -1.90 5.28 -6.87
N HIS A 101 -1.96 4.65 -8.06
CA HIS A 101 -2.89 5.03 -9.13
C HIS A 101 -4.36 5.05 -8.69
N ALA A 102 -4.75 4.27 -7.68
CA ALA A 102 -6.09 4.35 -7.09
C ALA A 102 -6.43 5.74 -6.55
N VAL A 103 -5.43 6.51 -6.13
CA VAL A 103 -5.57 7.90 -5.65
C VAL A 103 -5.35 8.89 -6.79
N LEU A 104 -4.27 8.74 -7.59
CA LEU A 104 -3.94 9.66 -8.69
C LEU A 104 -5.01 9.70 -9.78
N ASP A 105 -5.42 8.54 -10.29
CA ASP A 105 -6.40 8.46 -11.37
C ASP A 105 -7.79 8.93 -10.89
N MET A 106 -8.12 8.67 -9.60
CA MET A 106 -9.34 9.23 -8.99
C MET A 106 -9.25 10.75 -8.88
N ALA A 107 -8.11 11.31 -8.50
CA ALA A 107 -7.92 12.75 -8.43
C ALA A 107 -8.03 13.40 -9.81
N GLU A 108 -7.49 12.77 -10.87
CA GLU A 108 -7.70 13.23 -12.24
C GLU A 108 -9.18 13.19 -12.67
N ALA A 109 -9.89 12.13 -12.30
CA ALA A 109 -11.33 12.04 -12.58
C ALA A 109 -12.10 13.16 -11.87
N LEU A 110 -11.79 13.44 -10.60
CA LEU A 110 -12.39 14.52 -9.82
C LEU A 110 -12.02 15.90 -10.38
N ALA A 111 -10.80 16.09 -10.92
CA ALA A 111 -10.44 17.34 -11.59
C ALA A 111 -11.32 17.60 -12.82
N ARG A 112 -11.63 16.57 -13.61
CA ARG A 112 -12.58 16.68 -14.73
C ARG A 112 -14.03 17.02 -14.27
N GLU A 113 -14.35 16.74 -13.01
CA GLU A 113 -15.65 17.03 -12.38
C GLU A 113 -15.67 18.40 -11.66
N GLY A 114 -14.60 19.21 -11.81
CA GLY A 114 -14.47 20.58 -11.30
C GLY A 114 -13.91 20.70 -9.89
N PHE A 115 -13.23 19.66 -9.39
CA PHE A 115 -12.38 19.77 -8.21
C PHE A 115 -10.97 20.25 -8.59
N GLU A 116 -10.34 20.96 -7.67
CA GLU A 116 -8.97 21.46 -7.86
C GLU A 116 -7.98 20.54 -7.12
N VAL A 117 -6.93 20.14 -7.80
CA VAL A 117 -5.93 19.21 -7.28
C VAL A 117 -4.58 19.90 -7.18
N THR A 118 -3.97 19.85 -6.01
CA THR A 118 -2.58 20.26 -5.78
C THR A 118 -1.74 19.04 -5.44
N LEU A 119 -0.66 18.84 -6.21
CA LEU A 119 0.37 17.88 -5.88
C LEU A 119 1.46 18.56 -5.04
N LEU A 120 1.80 17.94 -3.91
CA LEU A 120 2.83 18.45 -2.99
C LEU A 120 4.23 18.26 -3.58
N ASP A 121 5.10 19.24 -3.32
CA ASP A 121 6.53 19.06 -3.52
C ASP A 121 7.06 18.02 -2.52
N LEU A 122 7.89 17.11 -3.00
CA LEU A 122 8.56 16.10 -2.21
C LEU A 122 10.03 16.48 -2.00
N GLU A 123 10.60 16.07 -0.88
CA GLU A 123 12.05 16.13 -0.70
C GLU A 123 12.72 15.20 -1.72
N PRO A 124 13.68 15.70 -2.51
CA PRO A 124 14.40 14.89 -3.49
C PRO A 124 15.02 13.65 -2.85
N GLU A 125 15.12 12.57 -3.62
CA GLU A 125 15.66 11.26 -3.25
C GLU A 125 14.90 10.52 -2.14
N THR A 126 14.45 11.21 -1.09
CA THR A 126 13.74 10.61 0.06
C THR A 126 12.25 10.44 -0.20
N GLY A 127 11.63 11.37 -0.93
CA GLY A 127 10.19 11.44 -1.14
C GLY A 127 9.40 11.85 0.11
N LEU A 128 10.05 12.41 1.14
CA LEU A 128 9.34 12.89 2.33
C LEU A 128 8.57 14.18 2.01
N VAL A 129 7.44 14.32 2.66
CA VAL A 129 6.63 15.56 2.66
C VAL A 129 7.04 16.40 3.84
N SER A 130 7.49 17.63 3.59
CA SER A 130 7.75 18.57 4.67
C SER A 130 6.45 19.22 5.18
N ARG A 131 6.42 19.53 6.50
CA ARG A 131 5.32 20.30 7.10
C ARG A 131 5.11 21.65 6.39
N GLU A 132 6.20 22.29 6.00
CA GLU A 132 6.16 23.58 5.31
C GLU A 132 5.48 23.47 3.94
N ALA A 133 5.84 22.48 3.11
CA ALA A 133 5.22 22.24 1.81
C ALA A 133 3.72 21.99 1.94
N LEU A 134 3.30 21.17 2.92
CA LEU A 134 1.89 20.91 3.20
C LEU A 134 1.14 22.19 3.58
N LEU A 135 1.64 22.95 4.55
CA LEU A 135 0.96 24.15 5.03
C LEU A 135 0.90 25.25 3.98
N LYS A 136 1.90 25.35 3.10
CA LYS A 136 1.92 26.28 1.97
C LYS A 136 0.86 25.93 0.92
N ALA A 137 0.63 24.64 0.69
CA ALA A 137 -0.39 24.16 -0.27
C ALA A 137 -1.83 24.32 0.24
N MET A 138 -2.03 24.38 1.56
CA MET A 138 -3.36 24.53 2.17
C MET A 138 -3.95 25.91 1.94
N ARG A 139 -5.23 25.95 1.56
CA ARG A 139 -6.02 27.17 1.37
C ARG A 139 -7.44 27.00 1.96
N PRO A 140 -8.24 28.08 2.11
CA PRO A 140 -9.56 28.01 2.75
C PRO A 140 -10.51 26.97 2.12
N GLU A 141 -10.39 26.74 0.80
CA GLU A 141 -11.19 25.81 0.02
C GLU A 141 -10.70 24.36 0.12
N THR A 142 -9.60 24.09 0.85
CA THR A 142 -9.07 22.76 1.02
C THR A 142 -10.04 21.88 1.82
N VAL A 143 -10.57 20.84 1.21
CA VAL A 143 -11.50 19.89 1.81
C VAL A 143 -10.76 18.65 2.31
N LEU A 144 -9.88 18.11 1.47
CA LEU A 144 -9.23 16.81 1.69
C LEU A 144 -7.73 16.91 1.45
N ILE A 145 -6.97 16.28 2.32
CA ILE A 145 -5.54 15.97 2.14
C ILE A 145 -5.43 14.44 2.12
N SER A 146 -4.77 13.89 1.10
CA SER A 146 -4.50 12.47 0.96
C SER A 146 -3.01 12.24 0.79
N ILE A 147 -2.38 11.58 1.76
CA ILE A 147 -0.94 11.27 1.75
C ILE A 147 -0.78 9.80 2.13
N MET A 148 -0.20 8.99 1.23
CA MET A 148 0.07 7.59 1.54
C MET A 148 1.10 7.46 2.66
N MET A 149 0.87 6.52 3.58
CA MET A 149 1.76 6.32 4.72
C MET A 149 3.09 5.70 4.32
N VAL A 150 3.06 4.70 3.44
CA VAL A 150 4.24 3.97 2.98
C VAL A 150 4.21 3.85 1.47
N ASN A 151 5.21 4.36 0.79
CA ASN A 151 5.29 4.24 -0.66
C ASN A 151 5.61 2.78 -1.06
N ASN A 152 4.82 2.24 -1.97
CA ASN A 152 4.90 0.84 -2.41
C ASN A 152 6.12 0.52 -3.30
N GLU A 153 6.79 1.54 -3.86
CA GLU A 153 7.96 1.37 -4.72
C GLU A 153 9.27 1.57 -3.96
N ILE A 154 9.46 2.74 -3.34
CA ILE A 154 10.71 3.10 -2.66
C ILE A 154 10.68 2.85 -1.14
N GLY A 155 9.53 2.49 -0.60
CA GLY A 155 9.39 2.12 0.81
C GLY A 155 9.45 3.28 1.81
N THR A 156 9.50 4.52 1.35
CA THR A 156 9.51 5.72 2.22
C THR A 156 8.28 5.75 3.13
N ILE A 157 8.49 5.96 4.43
CA ILE A 157 7.45 6.09 5.46
C ILE A 157 7.28 7.56 5.78
N GLN A 158 6.04 8.08 5.64
CA GLN A 158 5.68 9.47 5.96
C GLN A 158 5.33 9.64 7.44
N ASP A 159 5.67 10.78 8.01
CA ASP A 159 5.18 11.20 9.33
C ASP A 159 3.72 11.66 9.26
N ILE A 160 2.81 10.70 9.09
CA ILE A 160 1.37 10.99 8.97
C ILE A 160 0.84 11.70 10.22
N ALA A 161 1.30 11.32 11.41
CA ALA A 161 0.84 11.96 12.66
C ALA A 161 1.22 13.44 12.71
N GLY A 162 2.48 13.77 12.42
CA GLY A 162 2.96 15.15 12.39
C GLY A 162 2.31 15.99 11.30
N LEU A 163 2.15 15.42 10.09
CA LEU A 163 1.49 16.10 8.97
C LEU A 163 0.00 16.33 9.25
N CYS A 164 -0.70 15.34 9.79
CA CYS A 164 -2.11 15.45 10.17
C CYS A 164 -2.31 16.50 11.26
N ALA A 165 -1.48 16.48 12.31
CA ALA A 165 -1.54 17.46 13.40
C ALA A 165 -1.34 18.88 12.86
N ALA A 166 -0.33 19.11 12.00
CA ALA A 166 -0.08 20.41 11.39
C ALA A 166 -1.25 20.90 10.52
N ALA A 167 -1.83 19.99 9.72
CA ALA A 167 -2.99 20.32 8.89
C ALA A 167 -4.22 20.69 9.75
N LYS A 168 -4.48 19.93 10.82
CA LYS A 168 -5.61 20.19 11.75
C LYS A 168 -5.42 21.44 12.60
N GLU A 169 -4.20 21.80 12.95
CA GLU A 169 -3.87 23.07 13.61
C GLU A 169 -4.20 24.27 12.69
N ARG A 170 -3.91 24.14 11.37
CA ARG A 170 -4.21 25.16 10.36
C ARG A 170 -5.70 25.27 10.05
N ASP A 171 -6.37 24.15 9.87
CA ASP A 171 -7.82 24.05 9.66
C ASP A 171 -8.38 22.78 10.32
N PRO A 172 -9.03 22.87 11.49
CA PRO A 172 -9.61 21.72 12.20
C PRO A 172 -10.67 20.96 11.41
N LYS A 173 -11.21 21.54 10.32
CA LYS A 173 -12.26 20.94 9.49
C LYS A 173 -11.71 20.25 8.22
N VAL A 174 -10.41 20.36 7.94
CA VAL A 174 -9.82 19.62 6.82
C VAL A 174 -9.90 18.12 7.10
N ILE A 175 -10.26 17.34 6.09
CA ILE A 175 -10.29 15.88 6.18
C ILE A 175 -8.90 15.37 5.82
N PHE A 176 -8.35 14.45 6.63
CA PHE A 176 -7.06 13.83 6.37
C PHE A 176 -7.22 12.33 6.11
N HIS A 177 -6.88 11.90 4.90
CA HIS A 177 -6.85 10.52 4.46
C HIS A 177 -5.41 10.03 4.35
N THR A 178 -5.19 8.76 4.67
CA THR A 178 -3.95 8.05 4.37
C THR A 178 -4.22 6.68 3.75
N ASP A 179 -3.58 6.39 2.62
CA ASP A 179 -3.43 5.02 2.14
C ASP A 179 -2.37 4.32 2.99
N ALA A 180 -2.81 3.39 3.83
CA ALA A 180 -1.97 2.57 4.72
C ALA A 180 -1.84 1.12 4.24
N VAL A 181 -2.15 0.84 2.97
CA VAL A 181 -2.13 -0.51 2.38
C VAL A 181 -0.77 -1.19 2.53
N GLN A 182 0.33 -0.45 2.38
CA GLN A 182 1.68 -0.98 2.55
C GLN A 182 2.16 -0.93 4.01
N ALA A 183 1.49 -0.20 4.89
CA ALA A 183 1.87 -0.05 6.30
C ALA A 183 1.28 -1.17 7.17
N ALA A 184 0.05 -1.62 6.87
CA ALA A 184 -0.65 -2.61 7.66
C ALA A 184 0.18 -3.90 7.85
N GLY A 185 0.28 -4.37 9.10
CA GLY A 185 1.02 -5.58 9.46
C GLY A 185 2.55 -5.41 9.56
N TYR A 186 3.09 -4.23 9.22
CA TYR A 186 4.53 -3.91 9.30
C TYR A 186 4.83 -2.64 10.11
N ILE A 187 3.89 -1.71 10.17
CA ILE A 187 3.98 -0.47 10.93
C ILE A 187 2.84 -0.46 11.95
N PRO A 188 3.08 -0.16 13.23
CA PRO A 188 2.01 0.01 14.20
C PRO A 188 1.02 1.08 13.74
N LEU A 189 -0.26 0.72 13.63
CA LEU A 189 -1.33 1.62 13.24
C LEU A 189 -2.26 1.87 14.42
N ASP A 190 -2.42 3.14 14.78
CA ASP A 190 -3.46 3.62 15.70
C ASP A 190 -4.05 4.91 15.15
N VAL A 191 -5.26 4.82 14.60
CA VAL A 191 -5.93 5.96 13.96
C VAL A 191 -6.13 7.14 14.91
N LYS A 192 -6.14 6.91 16.23
CA LYS A 192 -6.28 7.98 17.25
C LYS A 192 -4.96 8.72 17.42
N GLN A 193 -3.83 7.99 17.45
CA GLN A 193 -2.50 8.58 17.53
C GLN A 193 -2.13 9.29 16.23
N LEU A 194 -2.48 8.71 15.07
CA LEU A 194 -2.27 9.31 13.76
C LEU A 194 -3.16 10.54 13.52
N GLY A 195 -4.31 10.63 14.19
CA GLY A 195 -5.24 11.75 14.08
C GLY A 195 -6.03 11.80 12.79
N VAL A 196 -5.85 10.83 11.88
CA VAL A 196 -6.49 10.78 10.56
C VAL A 196 -8.01 10.59 10.65
N ASP A 197 -8.71 11.08 9.65
CA ASP A 197 -10.16 10.91 9.54
C ASP A 197 -10.56 9.69 8.68
N LEU A 198 -9.68 9.32 7.74
CA LEU A 198 -9.86 8.21 6.82
C LEU A 198 -8.55 7.41 6.69
N MET A 199 -8.66 6.09 6.62
CA MET A 199 -7.52 5.21 6.36
C MET A 199 -7.94 4.02 5.50
N THR A 200 -7.20 3.79 4.43
CA THR A 200 -7.36 2.65 3.54
C THR A 200 -6.41 1.52 3.93
N ILE A 201 -6.92 0.28 3.99
CA ILE A 201 -6.12 -0.95 4.15
C ILE A 201 -6.62 -2.06 3.22
N SER A 202 -5.74 -3.02 2.88
CA SER A 202 -6.07 -4.12 1.98
C SER A 202 -5.55 -5.46 2.51
N SER A 203 -6.39 -6.47 2.43
CA SER A 203 -6.14 -7.79 3.00
C SER A 203 -4.94 -8.50 2.37
N HIS A 204 -4.79 -8.44 1.05
CA HIS A 204 -3.78 -9.21 0.32
C HIS A 204 -2.33 -8.73 0.54
N LYS A 205 -2.11 -7.66 1.27
CA LYS A 205 -0.77 -7.20 1.67
C LYS A 205 -0.32 -7.75 3.02
N ILE A 206 -1.25 -8.35 3.77
CA ILE A 206 -0.99 -8.92 5.10
C ILE A 206 -1.27 -10.43 5.15
N TYR A 207 -1.06 -11.14 4.05
CA TYR A 207 -1.30 -12.58 3.90
C TYR A 207 -2.76 -12.99 3.97
N GLY A 208 -3.67 -12.06 3.70
CA GLY A 208 -5.09 -12.32 3.53
C GLY A 208 -5.49 -12.54 2.07
N PRO A 209 -6.79 -12.76 1.79
CA PRO A 209 -7.30 -12.94 0.44
C PRO A 209 -7.26 -11.64 -0.38
N LYS A 210 -7.16 -11.80 -1.71
CA LYS A 210 -7.45 -10.75 -2.68
C LYS A 210 -8.96 -10.48 -2.73
N GLY A 211 -9.37 -9.34 -3.23
CA GLY A 211 -10.79 -9.01 -3.42
C GLY A 211 -11.51 -8.58 -2.13
N VAL A 212 -10.77 -8.14 -1.12
CA VAL A 212 -11.30 -7.51 0.09
C VAL A 212 -10.31 -6.50 0.66
N GLY A 213 -10.83 -5.38 1.12
CA GLY A 213 -10.13 -4.32 1.84
C GLY A 213 -11.07 -3.65 2.84
N ALA A 214 -10.61 -2.59 3.46
CA ALA A 214 -11.44 -1.81 4.36
C ALA A 214 -11.08 -0.32 4.33
N LEU A 215 -12.10 0.49 4.59
CA LEU A 215 -11.99 1.92 4.81
C LEU A 215 -12.38 2.23 6.26
N TYR A 216 -11.46 2.82 7.01
CA TYR A 216 -11.76 3.48 8.27
C TYR A 216 -12.36 4.85 7.97
N VAL A 217 -13.47 5.17 8.61
CA VAL A 217 -14.15 6.47 8.55
C VAL A 217 -14.45 6.94 9.96
N LYS A 218 -13.73 7.97 10.41
CA LYS A 218 -13.93 8.59 11.72
C LYS A 218 -15.36 9.14 11.81
N LYS A 219 -15.99 8.98 12.96
CA LYS A 219 -17.29 9.60 13.21
C LYS A 219 -17.16 11.12 13.38
N GLY A 220 -18.15 11.86 12.89
CA GLY A 220 -18.30 13.30 13.20
C GLY A 220 -18.11 14.26 12.04
N PHE A 221 -17.82 13.78 10.82
CA PHE A 221 -17.85 14.61 9.61
C PHE A 221 -18.79 14.03 8.54
N ARG A 222 -19.11 14.86 7.54
CA ARG A 222 -19.97 14.44 6.42
C ARG A 222 -19.17 13.55 5.47
N PHE A 223 -19.69 12.35 5.25
CA PHE A 223 -19.08 11.37 4.34
C PHE A 223 -20.17 10.69 3.51
N GLY A 224 -19.97 10.62 2.19
CA GLY A 224 -20.97 10.13 1.25
C GLY A 224 -20.76 8.67 0.86
N SER A 225 -21.87 7.95 0.62
CA SER A 225 -21.84 6.65 -0.07
C SER A 225 -21.51 6.87 -1.55
N VAL A 226 -20.69 5.97 -2.11
CA VAL A 226 -20.35 5.96 -3.55
C VAL A 226 -21.07 4.81 -4.26
N GLN A 227 -21.20 3.66 -3.60
CA GLN A 227 -21.90 2.51 -4.15
C GLN A 227 -23.29 2.41 -3.52
N VAL A 228 -24.33 2.65 -4.33
CA VAL A 228 -25.72 2.68 -3.88
C VAL A 228 -26.43 1.36 -4.16
N GLY A 229 -27.42 0.98 -3.31
CA GLY A 229 -28.18 -0.25 -3.43
C GLY A 229 -28.79 -0.71 -2.10
N GLY A 230 -28.60 -1.97 -1.73
CA GLY A 230 -29.09 -2.56 -0.47
C GLY A 230 -28.47 -1.96 0.79
N GLY A 231 -28.97 -2.41 1.95
CA GLY A 231 -28.61 -1.83 3.26
C GLY A 231 -27.30 -2.35 3.88
N GLN A 232 -26.47 -3.07 3.14
CA GLN A 232 -25.20 -3.60 3.64
C GLN A 232 -24.27 -2.47 4.11
N GLU A 233 -23.27 -2.83 4.89
CA GLU A 233 -22.32 -1.87 5.48
C GLU A 233 -23.03 -0.61 6.03
N ARG A 234 -24.13 -0.81 6.76
CA ARG A 234 -24.90 0.27 7.38
C ARG A 234 -25.45 1.30 6.38
N LYS A 235 -25.82 0.86 5.17
CA LYS A 235 -26.27 1.68 4.02
C LYS A 235 -25.17 2.58 3.42
N MET A 236 -23.93 2.39 3.79
CA MET A 236 -22.82 3.18 3.29
C MET A 236 -22.16 2.54 2.07
N ARG A 237 -22.18 1.19 1.96
CA ARG A 237 -21.63 0.46 0.82
C ARG A 237 -22.53 -0.73 0.51
N ALA A 238 -23.27 -0.64 -0.56
CA ALA A 238 -24.24 -1.65 -0.98
C ALA A 238 -23.54 -2.88 -1.63
N GLY A 239 -24.30 -3.95 -1.78
CA GLY A 239 -23.88 -5.20 -2.38
C GLY A 239 -23.70 -6.31 -1.35
N THR A 240 -24.01 -7.56 -1.75
CA THR A 240 -23.86 -8.72 -0.87
C THR A 240 -22.43 -8.80 -0.32
N GLU A 241 -22.33 -8.97 0.98
CA GLU A 241 -21.05 -9.03 1.69
C GLU A 241 -20.24 -10.25 1.21
N ASN A 242 -18.96 -10.05 0.90
CA ASN A 242 -18.01 -11.13 0.57
C ASN A 242 -17.61 -11.85 1.86
N VAL A 243 -18.53 -12.65 2.42
CA VAL A 243 -18.37 -13.29 3.74
C VAL A 243 -17.03 -14.03 3.85
N PRO A 244 -16.67 -14.96 2.96
CA PRO A 244 -15.39 -15.67 3.09
C PRO A 244 -14.16 -14.73 3.02
N GLY A 245 -14.21 -13.72 2.15
CA GLY A 245 -13.13 -12.74 2.02
C GLY A 245 -13.00 -11.88 3.28
N ILE A 246 -14.11 -11.41 3.85
CA ILE A 246 -14.14 -10.61 5.08
C ILE A 246 -13.61 -11.42 6.27
N ILE A 247 -14.05 -12.68 6.41
CA ILE A 247 -13.56 -13.58 7.46
C ILE A 247 -12.06 -13.85 7.31
N GLY A 248 -11.62 -14.09 6.07
CA GLY A 248 -10.19 -14.24 5.77
C GLY A 248 -9.38 -12.99 6.10
N PHE A 249 -9.92 -11.80 5.83
CA PHE A 249 -9.27 -10.54 6.20
C PHE A 249 -9.18 -10.37 7.71
N GLY A 250 -10.24 -10.69 8.46
CA GLY A 250 -10.22 -10.67 9.93
C GLY A 250 -9.11 -11.56 10.49
N LYS A 251 -9.04 -12.81 10.03
CA LYS A 251 -7.99 -13.76 10.48
C LYS A 251 -6.59 -13.28 10.09
N ALA A 252 -6.41 -12.73 8.90
CA ALA A 252 -5.13 -12.15 8.48
C ALA A 252 -4.72 -10.95 9.35
N ALA A 253 -5.67 -10.10 9.73
CA ALA A 253 -5.46 -8.97 10.63
C ALA A 253 -5.07 -9.40 12.05
N GLU A 254 -5.74 -10.44 12.59
CA GLU A 254 -5.38 -11.06 13.87
C GLU A 254 -3.94 -11.56 13.88
N LEU A 255 -3.55 -12.34 12.85
CA LEU A 255 -2.19 -12.87 12.72
C LEU A 255 -1.17 -11.73 12.53
N ALA A 256 -1.48 -10.75 11.67
CA ALA A 256 -0.60 -9.62 11.44
C ALA A 256 -0.33 -8.82 12.72
N ARG A 257 -1.35 -8.62 13.55
CA ARG A 257 -1.21 -7.94 14.85
C ARG A 257 -0.38 -8.76 15.84
N ALA A 258 -0.65 -10.07 15.94
CA ALA A 258 0.03 -10.95 16.90
C ALA A 258 1.53 -11.15 16.56
N GLU A 259 1.88 -11.14 15.26
CA GLU A 259 3.21 -11.50 14.78
C GLU A 259 4.00 -10.31 14.22
N MET A 260 3.50 -9.08 14.34
CA MET A 260 4.07 -7.89 13.69
C MET A 260 5.57 -7.74 13.96
N GLU A 261 6.00 -7.83 15.21
CA GLU A 261 7.40 -7.64 15.57
C GLU A 261 8.29 -8.69 14.88
N ARG A 262 7.90 -9.97 14.92
CA ARG A 262 8.60 -11.06 14.25
C ARG A 262 8.70 -10.82 12.73
N ARG A 263 7.57 -10.42 12.11
CA ARG A 263 7.49 -10.13 10.67
C ARG A 263 8.42 -8.98 10.27
N VAL A 264 8.41 -7.90 11.05
CA VAL A 264 9.26 -6.73 10.84
C VAL A 264 10.72 -7.08 10.94
N GLN A 265 11.13 -7.78 12.01
CA GLN A 265 12.52 -8.20 12.21
C GLN A 265 13.00 -9.12 11.09
N HIS A 266 12.17 -10.10 10.70
CA HIS A 266 12.50 -11.02 9.62
C HIS A 266 12.63 -10.32 8.27
N ALA A 267 11.65 -9.52 7.86
CA ALA A 267 11.66 -8.80 6.60
C ALA A 267 12.86 -7.83 6.51
N ARG A 268 13.18 -7.16 7.63
CA ARG A 268 14.36 -6.30 7.74
C ARG A 268 15.66 -7.08 7.54
N ALA A 269 15.80 -8.23 8.18
CA ALA A 269 17.00 -9.06 8.04
C ALA A 269 17.19 -9.52 6.60
N MET A 270 16.15 -9.95 5.91
CA MET A 270 16.20 -10.38 4.50
C MET A 270 16.54 -9.21 3.57
N ARG A 271 15.91 -8.04 3.75
CA ARG A 271 16.22 -6.82 3.01
C ARG A 271 17.70 -6.42 3.18
N ASP A 272 18.17 -6.38 4.42
CA ASP A 272 19.53 -5.93 4.74
C ASP A 272 20.59 -6.87 4.16
N LEU A 273 20.35 -8.18 4.22
CA LEU A 273 21.20 -9.19 3.59
C LEU A 273 21.25 -8.97 2.06
N PHE A 274 20.11 -8.78 1.43
CA PHE A 274 20.01 -8.49 0.00
C PHE A 274 20.77 -7.21 -0.37
N LEU A 275 20.48 -6.10 0.30
CA LEU A 275 21.11 -4.80 0.00
C LEU A 275 22.63 -4.84 0.16
N ARG A 276 23.15 -5.46 1.22
CA ARG A 276 24.60 -5.63 1.40
C ARG A 276 25.24 -6.40 0.25
N GLY A 277 24.55 -7.41 -0.27
CA GLY A 277 25.03 -8.20 -1.41
C GLY A 277 25.03 -7.45 -2.73
N VAL A 278 23.92 -6.77 -3.06
CA VAL A 278 23.77 -6.11 -4.37
C VAL A 278 24.47 -4.76 -4.46
N LEU A 279 24.51 -3.96 -3.37
CA LEU A 279 25.19 -2.67 -3.36
C LEU A 279 26.72 -2.77 -3.42
N SER A 280 27.30 -3.98 -3.24
CA SER A 280 28.70 -4.25 -3.50
C SER A 280 29.04 -4.36 -5.00
N ILE A 281 28.03 -4.40 -5.87
CA ILE A 281 28.20 -4.50 -7.32
C ILE A 281 28.30 -3.09 -7.90
N GLU A 282 29.36 -2.81 -8.66
CA GLU A 282 29.59 -1.51 -9.29
C GLU A 282 28.38 -1.06 -10.10
N GLY A 283 28.00 0.23 -9.99
CA GLY A 283 26.86 0.83 -10.69
C GLY A 283 25.47 0.37 -10.21
N VAL A 284 25.39 -0.32 -9.06
CA VAL A 284 24.12 -0.58 -8.37
C VAL A 284 23.94 0.46 -7.28
N ARG A 285 22.79 1.13 -7.29
CA ARG A 285 22.46 2.16 -6.30
C ARG A 285 21.09 1.90 -5.67
N LEU A 286 20.93 2.29 -4.41
CA LEU A 286 19.66 2.29 -3.71
C LEU A 286 18.84 3.54 -4.11
N ASN A 287 17.53 3.38 -4.33
CA ASN A 287 16.58 4.48 -4.49
C ASN A 287 15.76 4.66 -3.19
N GLY A 288 15.50 5.92 -2.84
CA GLY A 288 14.80 6.27 -1.60
C GLY A 288 15.72 6.24 -0.37
N ILE A 289 15.12 6.31 0.80
CA ILE A 289 15.81 6.45 2.09
C ILE A 289 16.74 5.26 2.37
N ASP A 290 17.97 5.54 2.81
CA ASP A 290 18.94 4.53 3.23
C ASP A 290 18.51 3.88 4.57
N PRO A 291 18.11 2.59 4.57
CA PRO A 291 17.61 1.92 5.77
C PRO A 291 18.68 1.62 6.80
N PHE A 292 19.96 1.72 6.46
CA PHE A 292 21.07 1.56 7.40
C PHE A 292 21.33 2.81 8.22
N LYS A 293 20.93 3.99 7.68
CA LYS A 293 21.02 5.28 8.38
C LYS A 293 19.70 5.64 9.07
N HIS A 294 18.56 5.33 8.44
CA HIS A 294 17.22 5.70 8.88
C HIS A 294 16.28 4.48 8.83
N PRO A 295 16.48 3.47 9.70
CA PRO A 295 15.76 2.19 9.64
C PRO A 295 14.25 2.32 9.90
N GLU A 296 13.81 3.40 10.58
CA GLU A 296 12.40 3.69 10.88
C GLU A 296 11.67 4.44 9.77
N GLN A 297 12.40 5.01 8.80
CA GLN A 297 11.83 5.80 7.71
C GLN A 297 11.67 4.99 6.40
N ARG A 298 12.02 3.70 6.43
CA ARG A 298 11.82 2.81 5.29
C ARG A 298 11.13 1.53 5.70
N HIS A 299 10.14 1.10 4.88
CA HIS A 299 9.45 -0.18 5.06
C HIS A 299 10.45 -1.33 5.25
N PRO A 300 10.26 -2.19 6.27
CA PRO A 300 11.27 -3.19 6.66
C PRO A 300 11.63 -4.17 5.54
N GLY A 301 10.67 -4.54 4.70
CA GLY A 301 10.90 -5.53 3.64
C GLY A 301 11.14 -4.94 2.24
N ASN A 302 11.26 -3.61 2.07
CA ASN A 302 11.38 -2.99 0.74
C ASN A 302 12.82 -2.67 0.35
N ALA A 303 13.21 -3.04 -0.87
CA ALA A 303 14.44 -2.62 -1.53
C ALA A 303 14.12 -2.20 -2.98
N ASN A 304 14.36 -0.94 -3.30
CA ASN A 304 14.29 -0.41 -4.66
C ASN A 304 15.71 0.00 -5.08
N ILE A 305 16.19 -0.57 -6.16
CA ILE A 305 17.56 -0.35 -6.66
C ILE A 305 17.53 -0.04 -8.15
N SER A 306 18.50 0.74 -8.63
CA SER A 306 18.75 0.93 -10.06
C SER A 306 20.12 0.40 -10.45
N VAL A 307 20.25 -0.09 -11.68
CA VAL A 307 21.48 -0.69 -12.21
C VAL A 307 21.93 0.06 -13.46
N GLU A 308 23.05 0.76 -13.37
CA GLU A 308 23.58 1.53 -14.49
C GLU A 308 23.80 0.70 -15.76
N ARG A 309 23.39 1.25 -16.89
CA ARG A 309 23.54 0.67 -18.24
C ARG A 309 22.79 -0.67 -18.41
N ILE A 310 21.74 -0.90 -17.66
CA ILE A 310 20.87 -2.09 -17.78
C ILE A 310 19.43 -1.63 -17.76
N GLU A 311 18.61 -2.13 -18.68
CA GLU A 311 17.17 -1.96 -18.65
C GLU A 311 16.56 -2.88 -17.58
N GLY A 312 15.69 -2.33 -16.73
CA GLY A 312 15.05 -3.08 -15.64
C GLY A 312 14.26 -4.28 -16.14
N GLU A 313 13.56 -4.16 -17.27
CA GLU A 313 12.79 -5.26 -17.86
C GLU A 313 13.68 -6.44 -18.28
N ALA A 314 14.83 -6.16 -18.94
CA ALA A 314 15.79 -7.20 -19.30
C ALA A 314 16.31 -7.93 -18.07
N MET A 315 16.55 -7.19 -16.98
CA MET A 315 16.98 -7.77 -15.70
C MET A 315 15.88 -8.64 -15.08
N LEU A 316 14.62 -8.21 -15.09
CA LEU A 316 13.48 -8.98 -14.58
C LEU A 316 13.31 -10.29 -15.35
N LEU A 317 13.38 -10.27 -16.67
CA LEU A 317 13.30 -11.48 -17.48
C LEU A 317 14.43 -12.49 -17.14
N ARG A 318 15.64 -11.99 -16.91
CA ARG A 318 16.79 -12.83 -16.50
C ARG A 318 16.56 -13.46 -15.12
N LEU A 319 16.03 -12.69 -14.18
CA LEU A 319 15.72 -13.17 -12.83
C LEU A 319 14.58 -14.19 -12.85
N ASP A 320 13.53 -13.96 -13.65
CA ASP A 320 12.42 -14.91 -13.83
C ASP A 320 12.90 -16.24 -14.41
N MET A 321 13.79 -16.22 -15.41
CA MET A 321 14.44 -17.43 -15.95
C MET A 321 15.26 -18.17 -14.89
N ALA A 322 15.74 -17.50 -13.84
CA ALA A 322 16.40 -18.12 -12.69
C ALA A 322 15.40 -18.52 -11.58
N GLY A 323 14.09 -18.32 -11.79
CA GLY A 323 13.04 -18.63 -10.82
C GLY A 323 12.86 -17.59 -9.73
N ILE A 324 13.32 -16.36 -9.94
CA ILE A 324 13.23 -15.24 -8.98
C ILE A 324 12.19 -14.26 -9.44
N ALA A 325 11.11 -14.08 -8.66
CA ALA A 325 10.07 -13.10 -8.92
C ALA A 325 10.40 -11.77 -8.23
N ALA A 326 10.50 -10.70 -9.01
CA ALA A 326 10.66 -9.32 -8.56
C ALA A 326 9.86 -8.40 -9.50
N SER A 327 9.74 -7.12 -9.18
CA SER A 327 9.02 -6.14 -10.01
C SER A 327 9.91 -4.99 -10.46
N SER A 328 9.51 -4.32 -11.54
CA SER A 328 9.99 -2.96 -11.83
C SER A 328 9.32 -1.95 -10.89
N GLY A 329 9.89 -0.74 -10.77
CA GLY A 329 9.23 0.36 -10.06
C GLY A 329 7.80 0.62 -10.55
N SER A 330 7.52 0.44 -11.83
CA SER A 330 6.23 0.66 -12.49
C SER A 330 5.32 -0.57 -12.56
N ALA A 331 5.33 -1.45 -11.56
CA ALA A 331 4.61 -2.74 -11.57
C ALA A 331 3.09 -2.67 -11.91
N CYS A 332 2.45 -1.52 -11.76
CA CYS A 332 1.02 -1.34 -12.09
C CYS A 332 0.76 -1.01 -13.57
N THR A 333 1.79 -0.73 -14.36
CA THR A 333 1.70 -0.41 -15.80
C THR A 333 2.46 -1.46 -16.63
N SER A 334 2.26 -2.75 -16.32
CA SER A 334 2.86 -3.85 -17.07
C SER A 334 2.55 -3.71 -18.56
N GLY A 335 3.57 -3.39 -19.37
CA GLY A 335 3.46 -3.14 -20.81
C GLY A 335 3.63 -1.68 -21.25
N SER A 336 3.79 -0.71 -20.35
CA SER A 336 4.15 0.66 -20.75
C SER A 336 5.67 0.87 -20.62
N LEU A 337 6.27 1.49 -21.63
CA LEU A 337 7.67 1.96 -21.64
C LEU A 337 7.88 3.22 -20.75
N GLU A 338 6.85 3.60 -20.00
CA GLU A 338 6.90 4.79 -19.14
C GLU A 338 7.72 4.52 -17.88
N PRO A 339 8.61 5.43 -17.49
CA PRO A 339 9.37 5.31 -16.25
C PRO A 339 8.46 5.41 -15.04
N SER A 340 8.87 4.86 -13.90
CA SER A 340 8.13 4.98 -12.63
C SER A 340 7.82 6.44 -12.31
N HIS A 341 6.54 6.78 -12.16
CA HIS A 341 6.11 8.11 -11.72
C HIS A 341 6.63 8.45 -10.33
N VAL A 342 6.79 7.45 -9.47
CA VAL A 342 7.35 7.58 -8.12
C VAL A 342 8.80 8.05 -8.19
N LEU A 343 9.64 7.37 -8.97
CA LEU A 343 11.06 7.72 -9.09
C LEU A 343 11.25 9.07 -9.79
N MET A 344 10.40 9.39 -10.77
CA MET A 344 10.40 10.72 -11.39
C MET A 344 9.99 11.80 -10.39
N ALA A 345 8.99 11.54 -9.54
CA ALA A 345 8.52 12.50 -8.53
C ALA A 345 9.57 12.80 -7.45
N VAL A 346 10.46 11.84 -7.15
CA VAL A 346 11.57 12.06 -6.19
C VAL A 346 12.85 12.58 -6.86
N GLY A 347 12.79 12.97 -8.13
CA GLY A 347 13.89 13.65 -8.85
C GLY A 347 14.89 12.69 -9.51
N CYS A 348 14.57 11.41 -9.67
CA CYS A 348 15.41 10.50 -10.45
C CYS A 348 15.34 10.84 -11.95
N SER A 349 16.46 10.68 -12.67
CA SER A 349 16.43 10.77 -14.12
C SER A 349 15.61 9.63 -14.74
N ARG A 350 15.13 9.84 -15.98
CA ARG A 350 14.39 8.82 -16.72
C ARG A 350 15.19 7.51 -16.86
N GLU A 351 16.50 7.61 -17.13
CA GLU A 351 17.40 6.48 -17.24
C GLU A 351 17.46 5.66 -15.96
N VAL A 352 17.58 6.32 -14.81
CA VAL A 352 17.56 5.69 -13.49
C VAL A 352 16.23 5.03 -13.19
N ALA A 353 15.12 5.68 -13.51
CA ALA A 353 13.80 5.14 -13.29
C ALA A 353 13.53 3.90 -14.18
N GLN A 354 14.02 3.88 -15.42
CA GLN A 354 13.91 2.73 -16.33
C GLN A 354 14.81 1.56 -15.97
N SER A 355 15.93 1.82 -15.26
CA SER A 355 16.84 0.78 -14.78
C SER A 355 16.47 0.23 -13.39
N SER A 356 15.34 0.65 -12.84
CA SER A 356 14.94 0.33 -11.47
C SER A 356 14.29 -1.03 -11.33
N LEU A 357 14.53 -1.65 -10.17
CA LEU A 357 14.00 -2.93 -9.75
C LEU A 357 13.53 -2.84 -8.31
N ARG A 358 12.35 -3.36 -8.02
CA ARG A 358 11.83 -3.47 -6.67
C ARG A 358 11.87 -4.93 -6.21
N PHE A 359 12.50 -5.15 -5.08
CA PHE A 359 12.42 -6.39 -4.32
C PHE A 359 11.67 -6.13 -3.02
N SER A 360 10.84 -7.07 -2.62
CA SER A 360 10.14 -6.99 -1.35
C SER A 360 10.06 -8.36 -0.70
N PHE A 361 10.43 -8.41 0.57
CA PHE A 361 10.65 -9.64 1.32
C PHE A 361 9.55 -9.86 2.36
N GLY A 362 9.20 -11.12 2.58
CA GLY A 362 8.17 -11.55 3.51
C GLY A 362 8.54 -12.83 4.25
N GLU A 363 7.55 -13.43 4.90
CA GLU A 363 7.74 -14.54 5.85
C GLU A 363 8.37 -15.79 5.23
N GLU A 364 8.17 -16.03 3.95
CA GLU A 364 8.62 -17.25 3.27
C GLU A 364 10.10 -17.17 2.81
N ASN A 365 10.70 -15.98 2.81
CA ASN A 365 12.08 -15.84 2.36
C ASN A 365 13.06 -16.35 3.44
N THR A 366 14.08 -17.08 3.02
CA THR A 366 15.16 -17.54 3.90
C THR A 366 16.49 -16.86 3.55
N PRO A 367 17.48 -16.84 4.47
CA PRO A 367 18.81 -16.32 4.15
C PRO A 367 19.42 -16.97 2.90
N GLU A 368 19.25 -18.29 2.74
CA GLU A 368 19.74 -19.05 1.58
C GLU A 368 19.02 -18.67 0.28
N ASP A 369 17.74 -18.22 0.37
CA ASP A 369 17.02 -17.65 -0.77
C ASP A 369 17.66 -16.33 -1.18
N ILE A 370 17.97 -15.47 -0.20
CA ILE A 370 18.57 -14.16 -0.46
C ILE A 370 19.97 -14.30 -1.06
N GLU A 371 20.80 -15.21 -0.53
CA GLU A 371 22.12 -15.51 -1.09
C GLU A 371 22.03 -15.98 -2.55
N TYR A 372 21.07 -16.84 -2.85
CA TYR A 372 20.77 -17.28 -4.21
C TYR A 372 20.36 -16.10 -5.12
N VAL A 373 19.44 -15.25 -4.64
CA VAL A 373 18.99 -14.05 -5.38
C VAL A 373 20.17 -13.12 -5.68
N VAL A 374 21.04 -12.85 -4.71
CA VAL A 374 22.23 -11.99 -4.89
C VAL A 374 23.20 -12.60 -5.90
N ALA A 375 23.43 -13.91 -5.85
CA ALA A 375 24.31 -14.60 -6.79
C ALA A 375 23.79 -14.53 -8.24
N GLU A 376 22.51 -14.81 -8.45
CA GLU A 376 21.88 -14.76 -9.78
C GLU A 376 21.74 -13.31 -10.29
N PHE A 377 21.50 -12.34 -9.38
CA PHE A 377 21.50 -10.93 -9.70
C PHE A 377 22.88 -10.50 -10.25
N ARG A 378 23.96 -10.83 -9.58
CA ARG A 378 25.34 -10.54 -10.03
C ARG A 378 25.63 -11.13 -11.41
N LYS A 379 25.34 -12.41 -11.61
CA LYS A 379 25.49 -13.08 -12.92
C LYS A 379 24.69 -12.38 -14.03
N SER A 380 23.48 -11.95 -13.72
CA SER A 380 22.59 -11.25 -14.67
C SER A 380 23.15 -9.88 -15.04
N VAL A 381 23.67 -9.11 -14.07
CA VAL A 381 24.35 -7.83 -14.31
C VAL A 381 25.58 -8.02 -15.21
N GLU A 382 26.44 -8.99 -14.90
CA GLU A 382 27.64 -9.28 -15.71
C GLU A 382 27.29 -9.69 -17.14
N PHE A 383 26.24 -10.51 -17.30
CA PHE A 383 25.79 -10.97 -18.61
C PHE A 383 25.21 -9.81 -19.45
N LEU A 384 24.31 -9.01 -18.89
CA LEU A 384 23.65 -7.93 -19.62
C LEU A 384 24.63 -6.80 -19.99
N ARG A 385 25.60 -6.51 -19.14
CA ARG A 385 26.65 -5.52 -19.47
C ARG A 385 27.57 -5.96 -20.62
N LYS A 386 27.79 -7.27 -20.80
CA LYS A 386 28.52 -7.80 -21.96
C LYS A 386 27.74 -7.66 -23.27
N LEU A 387 26.41 -7.61 -23.21
CA LEU A 387 25.54 -7.44 -24.37
C LEU A 387 25.29 -5.97 -24.71
N ALA A 388 25.47 -5.06 -23.73
CA ALA A 388 25.32 -3.64 -23.97
C ALA A 388 26.39 -3.16 -24.96
N PRO A 389 26.03 -2.33 -25.99
CA PRO A 389 26.99 -1.79 -26.94
C PRO A 389 28.08 -1.03 -26.19
N THR A 390 29.35 -1.37 -26.47
CA THR A 390 30.52 -0.61 -25.99
C THR A 390 30.50 0.75 -26.68
N GLY A 391 29.92 1.77 -26.06
CA GLY A 391 29.99 3.15 -26.55
C GLY A 391 28.63 3.86 -26.55
N ARG A 392 28.25 4.38 -25.44
CA ARG A 392 27.54 5.68 -25.29
C ARG A 392 27.79 6.22 -23.89
#